data_b745b9b4c6b7576ae0e0508d2e116a02
#
_entry.id   b745b9b4c6b7576ae0e0508d2e116a02
#
_cell.length_a   1.000
_cell.length_b   1.000
_cell.length_c   1.000
_cell.angle_alpha   90.00
_cell.angle_beta   90.00
_cell.angle_gamma   90.00
#
_symmetry.space_group_name_H-M   'P 1'
#
loop_
_entity.id
_entity.type
_entity.pdbx_description
1 polymer ?
#
loop_
_entity_poly.entity_id
_entity_poly.type
_entity_poly.pdbx_seq_one_letter_code
_entity_poly.pdbx_strand_id
1 'polypeptide(L)'
;MSDYNLENLQALIKKATELHVERNFIEAIDYYKGAMKLGLSIYDESNNEREKKELSTLILKLSKNLDKCKGPNFDDVVGLEDFKKLFRENIFAVVRNRKMAEKYKVKANCCILLQGPPGTGKSYGIKAAVNEFPEAQLFETKVSDLIDAYIGNTGKNIDKLFNKAKEYINEREDHYAIIFIDEIDGIARSRKSDDKGAKEAMSSLLVNLTKVDEENLNIIFIGATNTPDELDAAFLSRFGNNIVEIPLPDTEARKMILKKNLPYASEDINWDKISLLTFGLNGRDLKFIAKDANKKAFNNAIEGEEGPVDEKVLEDMIKIAIDRRKKIANHL
;
A
#
# COMPACT_ATOMS: atom_id res chain seq x y z
N MET A 1 -10.99 38.17 8.09
CA MET A 1 -10.04 37.09 8.57
C MET A 1 -8.66 37.68 8.62
N SER A 2 -7.86 37.47 9.64
CA SER A 2 -6.50 38.01 9.66
C SER A 2 -5.63 37.15 8.74
N ASP A 3 -4.95 37.79 7.77
CA ASP A 3 -3.94 37.13 6.90
C ASP A 3 -2.94 36.29 7.73
N TYR A 4 -2.69 36.70 8.97
CA TYR A 4 -1.88 36.03 9.96
C TYR A 4 -2.32 34.58 10.30
N ASN A 5 -3.62 34.29 10.38
CA ASN A 5 -4.11 32.93 10.64
C ASN A 5 -3.91 32.01 9.44
N LEU A 6 -4.02 32.53 8.23
CA LEU A 6 -3.80 31.76 6.99
C LEU A 6 -2.30 31.45 6.79
N GLU A 7 -1.43 32.41 7.06
CA GLU A 7 0.03 32.22 7.00
C GLU A 7 0.49 31.18 8.04
N ASN A 8 -0.03 31.22 9.26
CA ASN A 8 0.27 30.23 10.30
C ASN A 8 -0.23 28.84 9.90
N LEU A 9 -1.42 28.73 9.30
CA LEU A 9 -1.94 27.46 8.82
C LEU A 9 -1.03 26.87 7.73
N GLN A 10 -0.61 27.68 6.77
CA GLN A 10 0.32 27.26 5.71
C GLN A 10 1.67 26.83 6.28
N ALA A 11 2.20 27.55 7.28
CA ALA A 11 3.46 27.20 7.94
C ALA A 11 3.37 25.83 8.65
N LEU A 12 2.28 25.57 9.38
CA LEU A 12 2.06 24.29 10.05
C LEU A 12 1.94 23.14 9.03
N ILE A 13 1.22 23.34 7.93
CA ILE A 13 1.07 22.34 6.87
C ILE A 13 2.42 22.04 6.21
N LYS A 14 3.18 23.09 5.90
CA LYS A 14 4.52 22.94 5.29
C LYS A 14 5.42 22.11 6.21
N LYS A 15 5.50 22.47 7.49
CA LYS A 15 6.34 21.75 8.45
C LYS A 15 5.88 20.31 8.66
N ALA A 16 4.57 20.05 8.74
CA ALA A 16 4.02 18.70 8.80
C ALA A 16 4.43 17.85 7.59
N THR A 17 4.36 18.43 6.40
CA THR A 17 4.69 17.72 5.15
C THR A 17 6.20 17.45 5.06
N GLU A 18 7.06 18.41 5.41
CA GLU A 18 8.50 18.23 5.49
C GLU A 18 8.88 17.06 6.41
N LEU A 19 8.37 17.07 7.64
CA LEU A 19 8.61 16.01 8.62
C LEU A 19 8.08 14.65 8.16
N HIS A 20 6.94 14.62 7.48
CA HIS A 20 6.39 13.39 6.91
C HIS A 20 7.32 12.81 5.82
N VAL A 21 7.84 13.66 4.93
CA VAL A 21 8.80 13.27 3.88
C VAL A 21 10.12 12.80 4.49
N GLU A 22 10.58 13.43 5.56
CA GLU A 22 11.76 13.04 6.34
C GLU A 22 11.54 11.79 7.21
N ARG A 23 10.32 11.23 7.20
CA ARG A 23 9.90 10.06 7.98
C ARG A 23 9.90 10.28 9.50
N ASN A 24 9.91 11.52 9.94
CA ASN A 24 9.66 11.87 11.34
C ASN A 24 8.16 11.91 11.63
N PHE A 25 7.52 10.74 11.56
CA PHE A 25 6.06 10.62 11.66
C PHE A 25 5.50 11.08 13.00
N ILE A 26 6.26 10.96 14.09
CA ILE A 26 5.81 11.36 15.44
C ILE A 26 5.57 12.87 15.47
N GLU A 27 6.56 13.65 15.06
CA GLU A 27 6.41 15.10 15.01
C GLU A 27 5.43 15.55 13.92
N ALA A 28 5.44 14.91 12.74
CA ALA A 28 4.50 15.21 11.68
C ALA A 28 3.03 15.09 12.15
N ILE A 29 2.70 14.09 12.98
CA ILE A 29 1.38 13.91 13.58
C ILE A 29 0.94 15.15 14.35
N ASP A 30 1.83 15.72 15.17
CA ASP A 30 1.49 16.87 16.03
C ASP A 30 1.28 18.13 15.18
N TYR A 31 2.10 18.34 14.15
CA TYR A 31 1.91 19.45 13.21
C TYR A 31 0.63 19.30 12.36
N TYR A 32 0.28 18.09 11.89
CA TYR A 32 -0.98 17.86 11.20
C TYR A 32 -2.19 18.12 12.12
N LYS A 33 -2.14 17.69 13.39
CA LYS A 33 -3.20 17.98 14.37
C LYS A 33 -3.34 19.48 14.62
N GLY A 34 -2.20 20.19 14.78
CA GLY A 34 -2.17 21.63 14.94
C GLY A 34 -2.79 22.36 13.75
N ALA A 35 -2.41 21.98 12.55
CA ALA A 35 -2.98 22.55 11.30
C ALA A 35 -4.49 22.28 11.18
N MET A 36 -4.94 21.08 11.51
CA MET A 36 -6.38 20.75 11.50
C MET A 36 -7.17 21.59 12.51
N LYS A 37 -6.64 21.74 13.73
CA LYS A 37 -7.28 22.56 14.77
C LYS A 37 -7.40 24.03 14.35
N LEU A 38 -6.33 24.60 13.79
CA LEU A 38 -6.35 25.96 13.28
C LEU A 38 -7.29 26.11 12.07
N GLY A 39 -7.27 25.15 11.13
CA GLY A 39 -8.17 25.14 9.98
C GLY A 39 -9.65 25.08 10.37
N LEU A 40 -10.01 24.31 11.41
CA LEU A 40 -11.36 24.28 11.97
C LEU A 40 -11.77 25.63 12.59
N SER A 41 -10.87 26.26 13.36
CA SER A 41 -11.13 27.58 13.93
C SER A 41 -11.40 28.62 12.84
N ILE A 42 -10.61 28.61 11.76
CA ILE A 42 -10.81 29.53 10.61
C ILE A 42 -12.14 29.21 9.90
N TYR A 43 -12.49 27.94 9.75
CA TYR A 43 -13.74 27.51 9.15
C TYR A 43 -14.96 28.02 9.93
N ASP A 44 -14.92 27.92 11.26
CA ASP A 44 -16.01 28.36 12.15
C ASP A 44 -16.19 29.89 12.12
N GLU A 45 -15.09 30.64 12.00
CA GLU A 45 -15.09 32.11 11.94
C GLU A 45 -15.46 32.66 10.57
N SER A 46 -15.36 31.89 9.48
CA SER A 46 -15.63 32.35 8.13
C SER A 46 -17.14 32.46 7.87
N ASN A 47 -17.55 33.55 7.23
CA ASN A 47 -18.90 33.74 6.72
C ASN A 47 -19.00 33.50 5.19
N ASN A 48 -17.90 33.12 4.54
CA ASN A 48 -17.82 32.91 3.10
C ASN A 48 -17.95 31.40 2.76
N GLU A 49 -19.04 31.00 2.13
CA GLU A 49 -19.33 29.60 1.76
C GLU A 49 -18.27 29.00 0.83
N ARG A 50 -17.66 29.79 -0.06
CA ARG A 50 -16.57 29.29 -0.90
C ARG A 50 -15.34 28.95 -0.07
N GLU A 51 -14.97 29.82 0.84
CA GLU A 51 -13.84 29.64 1.75
C GLU A 51 -14.06 28.45 2.67
N LYS A 52 -15.26 28.29 3.22
CA LYS A 52 -15.64 27.11 4.02
C LYS A 52 -15.46 25.82 3.24
N LYS A 53 -15.85 25.78 1.98
CA LYS A 53 -15.68 24.61 1.12
C LYS A 53 -14.21 24.30 0.87
N GLU A 54 -13.38 25.30 0.62
CA GLU A 54 -11.93 25.15 0.45
C GLU A 54 -11.25 24.63 1.74
N LEU A 55 -11.61 25.21 2.90
CA LEU A 55 -11.12 24.77 4.20
C LEU A 55 -11.55 23.36 4.57
N SER A 56 -12.81 23.00 4.32
CA SER A 56 -13.29 21.63 4.57
C SER A 56 -12.51 20.59 3.75
N THR A 57 -12.22 20.89 2.49
CA THR A 57 -11.41 20.05 1.61
C THR A 57 -9.97 19.91 2.15
N LEU A 58 -9.38 21.02 2.60
CA LEU A 58 -8.05 21.05 3.18
C LEU A 58 -7.99 20.21 4.48
N ILE A 59 -8.93 20.40 5.40
CA ILE A 59 -9.01 19.64 6.66
C ILE A 59 -9.13 18.15 6.39
N LEU A 60 -9.95 17.76 5.40
CA LEU A 60 -10.07 16.37 5.01
C LEU A 60 -8.74 15.80 4.47
N LYS A 61 -7.99 16.59 3.69
CA LYS A 61 -6.64 16.21 3.21
C LYS A 61 -5.67 16.03 4.36
N LEU A 62 -5.67 16.96 5.32
CA LEU A 62 -4.81 16.88 6.51
C LEU A 62 -5.13 15.65 7.37
N SER A 63 -6.42 15.32 7.54
CA SER A 63 -6.85 14.09 8.21
C SER A 63 -6.30 12.84 7.51
N LYS A 64 -6.40 12.76 6.18
CA LYS A 64 -5.83 11.63 5.42
C LYS A 64 -4.32 11.51 5.60
N ASN A 65 -3.58 12.63 5.61
CA ASN A 65 -2.13 12.61 5.83
C ASN A 65 -1.77 12.22 7.27
N LEU A 66 -2.55 12.65 8.25
CA LEU A 66 -2.43 12.19 9.63
C LEU A 66 -2.61 10.66 9.74
N ASP A 67 -3.58 10.10 9.02
CA ASP A 67 -3.81 8.65 9.00
C ASP A 67 -2.68 7.90 8.29
N LYS A 68 -2.06 8.50 7.25
CA LYS A 68 -0.85 7.94 6.62
C LYS A 68 0.31 7.84 7.62
N CYS A 69 0.54 8.88 8.45
CA CYS A 69 1.59 8.85 9.47
C CYS A 69 1.36 7.78 10.54
N LYS A 70 0.10 7.39 10.78
CA LYS A 70 -0.27 6.31 11.73
C LYS A 70 -0.31 4.93 11.09
N GLY A 71 -0.37 4.87 9.75
CA GLY A 71 -0.40 3.64 8.99
C GLY A 71 0.95 2.96 8.89
N PRO A 72 1.01 1.78 8.24
CA PRO A 72 2.27 1.12 7.99
C PRO A 72 3.18 1.98 7.11
N ASN A 73 4.48 1.95 7.39
CA ASN A 73 5.53 2.57 6.59
C ASN A 73 6.57 1.53 6.17
N PHE A 74 7.63 1.91 5.47
CA PHE A 74 8.64 0.96 5.01
C PHE A 74 9.43 0.26 6.14
N ASP A 75 9.48 0.81 7.36
CA ASP A 75 10.08 0.13 8.51
C ASP A 75 9.17 -0.98 9.04
N ASP A 76 7.89 -0.90 8.71
CA ASP A 76 6.91 -1.94 9.00
C ASP A 76 6.95 -3.09 8.00
N VAL A 77 7.49 -2.87 6.81
CA VAL A 77 7.65 -3.87 5.78
C VAL A 77 8.99 -4.59 5.99
N VAL A 78 8.92 -5.82 6.45
CA VAL A 78 10.11 -6.65 6.66
C VAL A 78 10.59 -7.21 5.33
N GLY A 79 11.88 -7.04 5.02
CA GLY A 79 12.46 -7.42 3.73
C GLY A 79 11.95 -6.55 2.59
N LEU A 80 11.82 -7.13 1.39
CA LEU A 80 11.33 -6.49 0.15
C LEU A 80 12.20 -5.29 -0.26
N GLU A 81 13.51 -5.39 -0.14
CA GLU A 81 14.43 -4.27 -0.38
C GLU A 81 14.39 -3.77 -1.82
N ASP A 82 14.26 -4.66 -2.81
CA ASP A 82 14.13 -4.26 -4.23
C ASP A 82 12.84 -3.45 -4.47
N PHE A 83 11.73 -3.84 -3.82
CA PHE A 83 10.48 -3.10 -3.85
C PHE A 83 10.64 -1.70 -3.22
N LYS A 84 11.23 -1.63 -2.02
CA LYS A 84 11.47 -0.35 -1.32
C LYS A 84 12.40 0.55 -2.13
N LYS A 85 13.47 -0.03 -2.72
CA LYS A 85 14.43 0.67 -3.56
C LYS A 85 13.75 1.25 -4.81
N LEU A 86 12.93 0.46 -5.50
CA LEU A 86 12.18 0.92 -6.67
C LEU A 86 11.33 2.15 -6.33
N PHE A 87 10.60 2.14 -5.21
CA PHE A 87 9.80 3.29 -4.80
C PHE A 87 10.67 4.50 -4.45
N ARG A 88 11.74 4.31 -3.67
CA ARG A 88 12.63 5.41 -3.25
C ARG A 88 13.35 6.07 -4.43
N GLU A 89 13.94 5.27 -5.31
CA GLU A 89 14.80 5.76 -6.38
C GLU A 89 14.02 6.17 -7.62
N ASN A 90 13.04 5.38 -8.05
CA ASN A 90 12.38 5.58 -9.35
C ASN A 90 11.07 6.37 -9.24
N ILE A 91 10.51 6.54 -8.03
CA ILE A 91 9.29 7.31 -7.83
C ILE A 91 9.57 8.51 -6.94
N PHE A 92 9.86 8.32 -5.66
CA PHE A 92 9.99 9.41 -4.71
C PHE A 92 11.12 10.38 -5.07
N ALA A 93 12.29 9.87 -5.49
CA ALA A 93 13.42 10.72 -5.89
C ALA A 93 13.06 11.59 -7.10
N VAL A 94 12.36 11.03 -8.08
CA VAL A 94 11.95 11.77 -9.29
C VAL A 94 10.90 12.82 -8.96
N VAL A 95 9.86 12.42 -8.22
CA VAL A 95 8.77 13.31 -7.84
C VAL A 95 9.24 14.48 -6.98
N ARG A 96 10.12 14.24 -6.01
CA ARG A 96 10.64 15.26 -5.10
C ARG A 96 11.67 16.19 -5.75
N ASN A 97 12.27 15.78 -6.87
CA ASN A 97 13.30 16.53 -7.59
C ASN A 97 12.88 16.88 -9.04
N ARG A 98 11.63 17.32 -9.25
CA ARG A 98 11.03 17.59 -10.58
C ARG A 98 11.94 18.39 -11.51
N LYS A 99 12.48 19.54 -11.07
CA LYS A 99 13.36 20.38 -11.88
C LYS A 99 14.60 19.63 -12.37
N MET A 100 15.15 18.77 -11.51
CA MET A 100 16.30 17.93 -11.87
C MET A 100 15.88 16.83 -12.84
N ALA A 101 14.75 16.18 -12.57
CA ALA A 101 14.19 15.13 -13.43
C ALA A 101 13.89 15.65 -14.84
N GLU A 102 13.30 16.82 -14.98
CA GLU A 102 13.08 17.50 -16.26
C GLU A 102 14.40 17.80 -17.00
N LYS A 103 15.40 18.34 -16.29
CA LYS A 103 16.72 18.62 -16.86
C LYS A 103 17.39 17.37 -17.42
N TYR A 104 17.29 16.25 -16.72
CA TYR A 104 17.89 14.96 -17.15
C TYR A 104 16.92 14.10 -17.96
N LYS A 105 15.71 14.59 -18.27
CA LYS A 105 14.67 13.85 -18.99
C LYS A 105 14.32 12.51 -18.34
N VAL A 106 14.34 12.47 -17.01
CA VAL A 106 13.95 11.32 -16.22
C VAL A 106 12.49 11.46 -15.84
N LYS A 107 11.70 10.40 -16.06
CA LYS A 107 10.29 10.32 -15.65
C LYS A 107 10.13 9.32 -14.50
N ALA A 108 9.15 9.56 -13.64
CA ALA A 108 8.75 8.53 -12.67
C ALA A 108 8.19 7.31 -13.41
N ASN A 109 8.48 6.12 -12.92
CA ASN A 109 7.93 4.90 -13.50
C ASN A 109 6.41 4.88 -13.33
N CYS A 110 5.68 4.96 -14.42
CA CYS A 110 4.22 5.02 -14.40
C CYS A 110 3.54 3.64 -14.28
N CYS A 111 4.24 2.53 -14.56
CA CYS A 111 3.69 1.17 -14.51
C CYS A 111 4.61 0.24 -13.73
N ILE A 112 4.07 -0.44 -12.71
CA ILE A 112 4.79 -1.41 -11.88
C ILE A 112 3.94 -2.67 -11.77
N LEU A 113 4.55 -3.83 -11.93
CA LEU A 113 3.92 -5.13 -11.69
C LEU A 113 4.56 -5.82 -10.50
N LEU A 114 3.76 -6.14 -9.50
CA LEU A 114 4.19 -6.96 -8.36
C LEU A 114 3.75 -8.40 -8.59
N GLN A 115 4.70 -9.31 -8.65
CA GLN A 115 4.42 -10.74 -8.82
C GLN A 115 4.92 -11.56 -7.63
N GLY A 116 4.26 -12.65 -7.33
CA GLY A 116 4.70 -13.56 -6.27
C GLY A 116 3.55 -14.25 -5.55
N PRO A 117 3.86 -15.21 -4.68
CA PRO A 117 2.86 -16.03 -3.98
C PRO A 117 1.86 -15.20 -3.18
N PRO A 118 0.64 -15.72 -2.93
CA PRO A 118 -0.33 -15.04 -2.08
C PRO A 118 0.19 -14.92 -0.64
N GLY A 119 -0.19 -13.82 0.04
CA GLY A 119 0.17 -13.59 1.44
C GLY A 119 1.60 -13.12 1.70
N THR A 120 2.39 -12.81 0.66
CA THR A 120 3.78 -12.32 0.79
C THR A 120 3.88 -10.83 1.15
N GLY A 121 2.77 -10.07 1.13
CA GLY A 121 2.75 -8.69 1.59
C GLY A 121 2.66 -7.65 0.47
N LYS A 122 2.33 -8.02 -0.79
CA LYS A 122 2.18 -7.08 -1.92
C LYS A 122 1.33 -5.86 -1.58
N SER A 123 0.07 -6.06 -1.23
CA SER A 123 -0.86 -4.97 -0.88
C SER A 123 -0.44 -4.21 0.39
N TYR A 124 0.21 -4.88 1.35
CA TYR A 124 0.76 -4.23 2.55
C TYR A 124 1.93 -3.31 2.23
N GLY A 125 2.83 -3.74 1.35
CA GLY A 125 3.94 -2.92 0.85
C GLY A 125 3.47 -1.66 0.13
N ILE A 126 2.41 -1.78 -0.72
CA ILE A 126 1.81 -0.62 -1.39
C ILE A 126 1.25 0.39 -0.39
N LYS A 127 0.52 -0.06 0.64
CA LYS A 127 0.00 0.83 1.69
C LYS A 127 1.14 1.54 2.42
N ALA A 128 2.21 0.82 2.72
CA ALA A 128 3.40 1.41 3.33
C ALA A 128 4.06 2.45 2.41
N ALA A 129 4.19 2.18 1.12
CA ALA A 129 4.73 3.11 0.15
C ALA A 129 3.90 4.39 0.04
N VAL A 130 2.56 4.26 -0.04
CA VAL A 130 1.64 5.42 -0.12
C VAL A 130 1.70 6.26 1.15
N ASN A 131 1.85 5.62 2.32
CA ASN A 131 1.95 6.36 3.58
C ASN A 131 3.23 7.20 3.69
N GLU A 132 4.29 6.84 2.98
CA GLU A 132 5.51 7.66 2.88
C GLU A 132 5.43 8.77 1.82
N PHE A 133 4.31 8.86 1.09
CA PHE A 133 4.13 9.80 0.00
C PHE A 133 2.89 10.69 0.24
N PRO A 134 3.04 11.80 0.99
CA PRO A 134 1.91 12.67 1.37
C PRO A 134 1.15 13.24 0.18
N GLU A 135 1.84 13.49 -0.94
CA GLU A 135 1.27 14.08 -2.15
C GLU A 135 0.44 13.08 -2.98
N ALA A 136 0.54 11.77 -2.69
CA ALA A 136 -0.18 10.76 -3.42
C ALA A 136 -1.51 10.36 -2.76
N GLN A 137 -2.50 10.05 -3.58
CA GLN A 137 -3.72 9.37 -3.18
C GLN A 137 -3.77 7.97 -3.77
N LEU A 138 -4.12 6.98 -2.93
CA LEU A 138 -4.32 5.60 -3.35
C LEU A 138 -5.76 5.40 -3.85
N PHE A 139 -5.87 4.81 -5.05
CA PHE A 139 -7.08 4.30 -5.66
C PHE A 139 -6.94 2.77 -5.74
N GLU A 140 -7.28 2.10 -4.63
CA GLU A 140 -7.18 0.64 -4.51
C GLU A 140 -8.47 -0.02 -4.96
N THR A 141 -8.36 -1.07 -5.78
CA THR A 141 -9.47 -1.93 -6.17
C THR A 141 -8.98 -3.35 -6.43
N LYS A 142 -9.92 -4.30 -6.45
CA LYS A 142 -9.68 -5.67 -6.92
C LYS A 142 -10.39 -5.88 -8.24
N VAL A 143 -9.90 -6.85 -9.00
CA VAL A 143 -10.56 -7.24 -10.25
C VAL A 143 -12.00 -7.68 -10.01
N SER A 144 -12.29 -8.39 -8.92
CA SER A 144 -13.65 -8.77 -8.54
C SER A 144 -14.63 -7.59 -8.42
N ASP A 145 -14.12 -6.42 -8.02
CA ASP A 145 -14.93 -5.21 -7.84
C ASP A 145 -15.11 -4.43 -9.16
N LEU A 146 -14.27 -4.73 -10.15
CA LEU A 146 -14.34 -4.14 -11.49
C LEU A 146 -15.21 -4.96 -12.45
N ILE A 147 -15.23 -6.29 -12.28
CA ILE A 147 -16.04 -7.19 -13.13
C ILE A 147 -17.52 -7.02 -12.78
N ASP A 148 -18.30 -6.59 -13.75
CA ASP A 148 -19.76 -6.51 -13.65
C ASP A 148 -20.37 -7.71 -14.40
N ALA A 149 -21.48 -8.24 -13.88
CA ALA A 149 -22.24 -9.31 -14.54
C ALA A 149 -22.82 -8.91 -15.92
N TYR A 150 -22.86 -7.60 -16.21
CA TYR A 150 -23.33 -7.07 -17.49
C TYR A 150 -22.16 -6.79 -18.44
N ILE A 151 -22.23 -7.40 -19.65
CA ILE A 151 -21.26 -7.17 -20.73
C ILE A 151 -21.17 -5.67 -21.05
N GLY A 152 -19.95 -5.15 -21.16
CA GLY A 152 -19.67 -3.75 -21.50
C GLY A 152 -19.51 -2.81 -20.30
N ASN A 153 -19.71 -3.25 -19.06
CA ASN A 153 -19.53 -2.41 -17.88
C ASN A 153 -18.14 -2.51 -17.27
N THR A 154 -17.45 -3.63 -17.42
CA THR A 154 -16.10 -3.83 -16.84
C THR A 154 -15.08 -2.83 -17.41
N GLY A 155 -15.04 -2.61 -18.72
CA GLY A 155 -14.20 -1.58 -19.33
C GLY A 155 -14.54 -0.17 -18.82
N LYS A 156 -15.83 0.17 -18.71
CA LYS A 156 -16.28 1.46 -18.15
C LYS A 156 -15.87 1.66 -16.70
N ASN A 157 -15.82 0.60 -15.90
CA ASN A 157 -15.38 0.69 -14.50
C ASN A 157 -13.89 1.00 -14.41
N ILE A 158 -13.07 0.46 -15.31
CA ILE A 158 -11.66 0.83 -15.45
C ILE A 158 -11.53 2.30 -15.85
N ASP A 159 -12.28 2.75 -16.85
CA ASP A 159 -12.27 4.15 -17.29
C ASP A 159 -12.67 5.10 -16.15
N LYS A 160 -13.69 4.75 -15.36
CA LYS A 160 -14.10 5.51 -14.17
C LYS A 160 -12.99 5.60 -13.13
N LEU A 161 -12.24 4.52 -12.90
CA LEU A 161 -11.12 4.49 -11.96
C LEU A 161 -10.02 5.47 -12.40
N PHE A 162 -9.62 5.42 -13.68
CA PHE A 162 -8.63 6.35 -14.23
C PHE A 162 -9.12 7.80 -14.27
N ASN A 163 -10.41 8.04 -14.56
CA ASN A 163 -10.99 9.36 -14.55
C ASN A 163 -10.97 9.98 -13.13
N LYS A 164 -11.33 9.21 -12.09
CA LYS A 164 -11.20 9.68 -10.70
C LYS A 164 -9.75 10.05 -10.34
N ALA A 165 -8.79 9.26 -10.81
CA ALA A 165 -7.38 9.55 -10.62
C ALA A 165 -6.96 10.83 -11.35
N LYS A 166 -7.44 11.04 -12.60
CA LYS A 166 -7.21 12.25 -13.38
C LYS A 166 -7.84 13.50 -12.73
N GLU A 167 -9.06 13.39 -12.24
CA GLU A 167 -9.71 14.49 -11.50
C GLU A 167 -8.86 14.91 -10.30
N TYR A 168 -8.35 13.94 -9.52
CA TYR A 168 -7.50 14.23 -8.36
C TYR A 168 -6.19 14.93 -8.73
N ILE A 169 -5.47 14.49 -9.76
CA ILE A 169 -4.20 15.11 -10.15
C ILE A 169 -4.41 16.50 -10.79
N ASN A 170 -5.58 16.76 -11.36
CA ASN A 170 -5.92 18.08 -11.94
C ASN A 170 -6.28 19.13 -10.89
N GLU A 171 -6.54 18.74 -9.64
CA GLU A 171 -6.78 19.69 -8.55
C GLU A 171 -5.54 20.53 -8.23
N ARG A 172 -4.34 19.93 -8.36
CA ARG A 172 -3.05 20.58 -8.07
C ARG A 172 -1.91 19.88 -8.82
N GLU A 173 -0.93 20.64 -9.26
CA GLU A 173 0.24 20.15 -9.99
C GLU A 173 1.11 19.17 -9.19
N ASP A 174 1.11 19.28 -7.85
CA ASP A 174 1.89 18.42 -6.94
C ASP A 174 1.15 17.13 -6.54
N HIS A 175 -0.08 16.92 -7.01
CA HIS A 175 -0.83 15.70 -6.74
C HIS A 175 -0.37 14.53 -7.60
N TYR A 176 -0.28 13.35 -6.96
CA TYR A 176 -0.02 12.06 -7.60
C TYR A 176 -1.13 11.08 -7.28
N ALA A 177 -1.59 10.34 -8.27
CA ALA A 177 -2.52 9.24 -8.08
C ALA A 177 -1.76 7.91 -8.18
N ILE A 178 -1.95 7.03 -7.21
CA ILE A 178 -1.50 5.64 -7.28
C ILE A 178 -2.73 4.78 -7.50
N ILE A 179 -2.85 4.18 -8.68
CA ILE A 179 -3.89 3.21 -9.00
C ILE A 179 -3.33 1.83 -8.71
N PHE A 180 -3.92 1.12 -7.76
CA PHE A 180 -3.52 -0.24 -7.41
C PHE A 180 -4.66 -1.22 -7.72
N ILE A 181 -4.38 -2.19 -8.61
CA ILE A 181 -5.31 -3.27 -8.92
C ILE A 181 -4.71 -4.58 -8.44
N ASP A 182 -5.34 -5.19 -7.43
CA ASP A 182 -4.96 -6.51 -6.91
C ASP A 182 -5.61 -7.62 -7.76
N GLU A 183 -4.93 -8.77 -7.87
CA GLU A 183 -5.37 -9.94 -8.64
C GLU A 183 -5.61 -9.62 -10.13
N ILE A 184 -4.68 -8.80 -10.72
CA ILE A 184 -4.80 -8.29 -12.09
C ILE A 184 -4.92 -9.41 -13.15
N ASP A 185 -4.45 -10.62 -12.82
CA ASP A 185 -4.60 -11.80 -13.65
C ASP A 185 -6.06 -12.12 -14.02
N GLY A 186 -7.02 -11.71 -13.20
CA GLY A 186 -8.45 -11.86 -13.53
C GLY A 186 -8.90 -11.15 -14.82
N ILE A 187 -8.21 -10.09 -15.24
CA ILE A 187 -8.49 -9.36 -16.49
C ILE A 187 -7.34 -9.42 -17.49
N ALA A 188 -6.10 -9.64 -17.03
CA ALA A 188 -4.89 -9.59 -17.85
C ALA A 188 -4.39 -10.98 -18.30
N ARG A 189 -5.22 -12.01 -18.20
CA ARG A 189 -4.90 -13.35 -18.69
C ARG A 189 -4.71 -13.35 -20.22
N SER A 190 -3.85 -14.23 -20.68
CA SER A 190 -3.62 -14.43 -22.12
C SER A 190 -4.93 -14.68 -22.85
N ARG A 191 -5.03 -14.22 -24.12
CA ARG A 191 -6.23 -14.20 -24.98
C ARG A 191 -6.94 -15.54 -25.21
N LYS A 192 -6.53 -16.60 -24.55
CA LYS A 192 -7.16 -17.93 -24.60
C LYS A 192 -8.49 -18.02 -23.85
N SER A 193 -8.85 -17.04 -23.02
CA SER A 193 -10.16 -16.99 -22.38
C SER A 193 -11.20 -16.42 -23.35
N ASP A 194 -12.36 -17.07 -23.47
CA ASP A 194 -13.51 -16.58 -24.25
C ASP A 194 -14.32 -15.49 -23.54
N ASP A 195 -13.84 -15.02 -22.40
CA ASP A 195 -14.49 -13.99 -21.58
C ASP A 195 -14.38 -12.62 -22.27
N LYS A 196 -15.51 -12.17 -22.84
CA LYS A 196 -15.63 -10.87 -23.50
C LYS A 196 -15.40 -9.71 -22.53
N GLY A 197 -15.86 -9.82 -21.28
CA GLY A 197 -15.70 -8.80 -20.27
C GLY A 197 -14.24 -8.57 -19.90
N ALA A 198 -13.46 -9.65 -19.73
CA ALA A 198 -12.02 -9.58 -19.50
C ALA A 198 -11.27 -8.94 -20.68
N LYS A 199 -11.65 -9.27 -21.94
CA LYS A 199 -11.05 -8.66 -23.14
C LYS A 199 -11.32 -7.16 -23.24
N GLU A 200 -12.54 -6.71 -22.94
CA GLU A 200 -12.92 -5.29 -22.91
C GLU A 200 -12.16 -4.56 -21.79
N ALA A 201 -12.10 -5.15 -20.60
CA ALA A 201 -11.35 -4.62 -19.47
C ALA A 201 -9.87 -4.45 -19.82
N MET A 202 -9.27 -5.46 -20.42
CA MET A 202 -7.86 -5.43 -20.83
C MET A 202 -7.61 -4.34 -21.88
N SER A 203 -8.50 -4.21 -22.87
CA SER A 203 -8.39 -3.17 -23.88
C SER A 203 -8.48 -1.76 -23.27
N SER A 204 -9.46 -1.51 -22.39
CA SER A 204 -9.60 -0.24 -21.68
C SER A 204 -8.37 0.05 -20.82
N LEU A 205 -7.86 -0.94 -20.09
CA LEU A 205 -6.65 -0.80 -19.27
C LEU A 205 -5.44 -0.39 -20.12
N LEU A 206 -5.17 -1.08 -21.21
CA LEU A 206 -4.04 -0.78 -22.11
C LEU A 206 -4.14 0.63 -22.70
N VAL A 207 -5.35 1.05 -23.11
CA VAL A 207 -5.59 2.42 -23.61
C VAL A 207 -5.29 3.46 -22.56
N ASN A 208 -5.78 3.26 -21.33
CA ASN A 208 -5.52 4.21 -20.22
C ASN A 208 -4.04 4.25 -19.85
N LEU A 209 -3.34 3.12 -19.78
CA LEU A 209 -1.90 3.08 -19.51
C LEU A 209 -1.09 3.80 -20.59
N THR A 210 -1.47 3.66 -21.86
CA THR A 210 -0.85 4.39 -22.97
C THR A 210 -1.02 5.90 -22.79
N LYS A 211 -2.22 6.37 -22.44
CA LYS A 211 -2.49 7.80 -22.17
C LYS A 211 -1.67 8.33 -20.98
N VAL A 212 -1.54 7.55 -19.92
CA VAL A 212 -0.73 7.93 -18.74
C VAL A 212 0.72 8.21 -19.15
N ASP A 213 1.30 7.35 -20.01
CA ASP A 213 2.69 7.51 -20.46
C ASP A 213 2.83 8.64 -21.49
N GLU A 214 1.99 8.69 -22.53
CA GLU A 214 2.05 9.69 -23.60
C GLU A 214 1.79 11.11 -23.10
N GLU A 215 0.76 11.30 -22.26
CA GLU A 215 0.38 12.59 -21.69
C GLU A 215 1.24 12.96 -20.47
N ASN A 216 2.16 12.09 -20.04
CA ASN A 216 3.02 12.28 -18.87
C ASN A 216 2.24 12.64 -17.60
N LEU A 217 1.16 11.91 -17.33
CA LEU A 217 0.30 12.16 -16.19
C LEU A 217 0.96 11.76 -14.87
N ASN A 218 0.65 12.48 -13.80
CA ASN A 218 1.08 12.15 -12.43
C ASN A 218 0.31 10.93 -11.86
N ILE A 219 0.19 9.87 -12.66
CA ILE A 219 -0.49 8.62 -12.30
C ILE A 219 0.52 7.49 -12.32
N ILE A 220 0.59 6.73 -11.22
CA ILE A 220 1.39 5.53 -11.07
C ILE A 220 0.44 4.35 -11.01
N PHE A 221 0.52 3.47 -11.99
CA PHE A 221 -0.27 2.23 -12.03
C PHE A 221 0.53 1.08 -11.43
N ILE A 222 -0.10 0.33 -10.56
CA ILE A 222 0.49 -0.85 -9.92
C ILE A 222 -0.47 -2.01 -10.06
N GLY A 223 -0.06 -3.06 -10.77
CA GLY A 223 -0.75 -4.34 -10.80
C GLY A 223 -0.13 -5.33 -9.84
N ALA A 224 -0.92 -6.20 -9.22
CA ALA A 224 -0.41 -7.33 -8.47
C ALA A 224 -1.01 -8.64 -8.98
N THR A 225 -0.16 -9.67 -9.10
CA THR A 225 -0.58 -11.00 -9.54
C THR A 225 0.07 -12.11 -8.71
N ASN A 226 -0.63 -13.22 -8.61
CA ASN A 226 -0.11 -14.47 -8.05
C ASN A 226 0.27 -15.48 -9.14
N THR A 227 -0.11 -15.23 -10.40
CA THR A 227 0.08 -16.12 -11.55
C THR A 227 0.69 -15.37 -12.74
N PRO A 228 1.95 -14.92 -12.66
CA PRO A 228 2.58 -14.09 -13.69
C PRO A 228 2.63 -14.78 -15.06
N ASP A 229 2.75 -16.11 -15.09
CA ASP A 229 2.84 -16.90 -16.32
C ASP A 229 1.54 -16.90 -17.14
N GLU A 230 0.41 -16.50 -16.55
CA GLU A 230 -0.89 -16.42 -17.22
C GLU A 230 -1.14 -15.06 -17.88
N LEU A 231 -0.29 -14.06 -17.63
CA LEU A 231 -0.49 -12.71 -18.12
C LEU A 231 -0.22 -12.58 -19.62
N ASP A 232 -0.98 -11.70 -20.29
CA ASP A 232 -0.81 -11.38 -21.69
C ASP A 232 0.52 -10.64 -21.96
N ALA A 233 1.24 -11.03 -23.01
CA ALA A 233 2.53 -10.45 -23.35
C ALA A 233 2.46 -8.95 -23.67
N ALA A 234 1.36 -8.48 -24.30
CA ALA A 234 1.17 -7.06 -24.57
C ALA A 234 0.96 -6.25 -23.29
N PHE A 235 0.32 -6.85 -22.28
CA PHE A 235 0.22 -6.26 -20.95
C PHE A 235 1.58 -6.20 -20.25
N LEU A 236 2.32 -7.31 -20.23
CA LEU A 236 3.65 -7.39 -19.63
C LEU A 236 4.63 -6.37 -20.23
N SER A 237 4.53 -6.13 -21.56
CA SER A 237 5.40 -5.17 -22.25
C SER A 237 5.28 -3.72 -21.71
N ARG A 238 4.17 -3.36 -21.05
CA ARG A 238 3.94 -2.03 -20.47
C ARG A 238 4.78 -1.77 -19.21
N PHE A 239 5.25 -2.82 -18.57
CA PHE A 239 6.01 -2.71 -17.33
C PHE A 239 7.53 -2.65 -17.56
N GLY A 240 8.02 -3.10 -18.71
CA GLY A 240 9.45 -3.11 -19.01
C GLY A 240 10.26 -3.78 -17.89
N ASN A 241 11.18 -3.04 -17.29
CA ASN A 241 12.02 -3.51 -16.18
C ASN A 241 11.39 -3.29 -14.79
N ASN A 242 10.13 -2.84 -14.72
CA ASN A 242 9.44 -2.54 -13.44
C ASN A 242 8.58 -3.70 -12.95
N ILE A 243 9.01 -4.92 -13.25
CA ILE A 243 8.40 -6.15 -12.70
C ILE A 243 9.19 -6.51 -11.45
N VAL A 244 8.54 -6.48 -10.30
CA VAL A 244 9.16 -6.75 -8.99
C VAL A 244 8.63 -8.06 -8.45
N GLU A 245 9.53 -8.98 -8.17
CA GLU A 245 9.19 -10.22 -7.49
C GLU A 245 9.09 -9.98 -5.98
N ILE A 246 7.99 -10.45 -5.40
CA ILE A 246 7.74 -10.43 -3.96
C ILE A 246 7.77 -11.88 -3.47
N PRO A 247 8.95 -12.40 -3.09
CA PRO A 247 9.12 -13.80 -2.72
C PRO A 247 8.51 -14.13 -1.36
N LEU A 248 8.50 -15.40 -1.01
CA LEU A 248 8.28 -15.81 0.37
C LEU A 248 9.38 -15.23 1.27
N PRO A 249 9.04 -14.88 2.53
CA PRO A 249 10.03 -14.33 3.46
C PRO A 249 11.18 -15.31 3.70
N ASP A 250 12.40 -14.83 3.62
CA ASP A 250 13.60 -15.57 3.97
C ASP A 250 13.68 -15.84 5.49
N THR A 251 14.72 -16.52 5.93
CA THR A 251 14.89 -16.90 7.33
C THR A 251 14.87 -15.71 8.28
N GLU A 252 15.59 -14.64 7.95
CA GLU A 252 15.64 -13.45 8.79
C GLU A 252 14.33 -12.66 8.74
N ALA A 253 13.71 -12.54 7.58
CA ALA A 253 12.40 -11.91 7.46
C ALA A 253 11.33 -12.65 8.28
N ARG A 254 11.34 -14.00 8.30
CA ARG A 254 10.40 -14.77 9.14
C ARG A 254 10.58 -14.49 10.62
N LYS A 255 11.83 -14.45 11.11
CA LYS A 255 12.13 -14.06 12.51
C LYS A 255 11.61 -12.66 12.82
N MET A 256 11.94 -11.69 11.96
CA MET A 256 11.54 -10.30 12.17
C MET A 256 10.03 -10.14 12.16
N ILE A 257 9.31 -10.81 11.23
CA ILE A 257 7.84 -10.77 11.16
C ILE A 257 7.23 -11.32 12.46
N LEU A 258 7.72 -12.46 12.96
CA LEU A 258 7.23 -13.05 14.21
C LEU A 258 7.53 -12.13 15.41
N LYS A 259 8.78 -11.69 15.58
CA LYS A 259 9.18 -10.79 16.67
C LYS A 259 8.35 -9.52 16.71
N LYS A 260 8.12 -8.89 15.54
CA LYS A 260 7.31 -7.68 15.44
C LYS A 260 5.85 -7.87 15.85
N ASN A 261 5.31 -9.07 15.64
CA ASN A 261 3.92 -9.40 15.96
C ASN A 261 3.74 -10.10 17.33
N LEU A 262 4.83 -10.28 18.08
CA LEU A 262 4.86 -10.87 19.41
C LEU A 262 5.48 -9.88 20.41
N PRO A 263 4.76 -8.80 20.80
CA PRO A 263 5.30 -7.74 21.64
C PRO A 263 5.65 -8.21 23.06
N TYR A 264 5.06 -9.31 23.53
CA TYR A 264 5.31 -9.90 24.83
C TYR A 264 5.77 -11.37 24.64
N ALA A 265 6.93 -11.53 24.02
CA ALA A 265 7.60 -12.82 23.80
C ALA A 265 8.69 -13.04 24.87
N SER A 266 8.92 -14.30 25.28
CA SER A 266 10.02 -14.67 26.15
C SER A 266 11.37 -14.37 25.48
N GLU A 267 12.35 -13.93 26.28
CA GLU A 267 13.73 -13.71 25.82
C GLU A 267 14.43 -15.05 25.48
N ASP A 268 13.97 -16.15 26.08
CA ASP A 268 14.58 -17.49 25.94
C ASP A 268 14.19 -18.21 24.63
N ILE A 269 13.35 -17.61 23.77
CA ILE A 269 12.93 -18.23 22.50
C ILE A 269 14.13 -18.42 21.57
N ASN A 270 14.36 -19.66 21.17
CA ASN A 270 15.33 -19.98 20.11
C ASN A 270 14.77 -19.63 18.74
N TRP A 271 15.00 -18.37 18.32
CA TRP A 271 14.49 -17.83 17.05
C TRP A 271 15.03 -18.56 15.81
N ASP A 272 16.22 -19.17 15.90
CA ASP A 272 16.78 -19.97 14.79
C ASP A 272 15.96 -21.25 14.59
N LYS A 273 15.63 -21.94 15.67
CA LYS A 273 14.74 -23.10 15.64
C LYS A 273 13.34 -22.73 15.11
N ILE A 274 12.76 -21.65 15.61
CA ILE A 274 11.45 -21.16 15.16
C ILE A 274 11.46 -20.81 13.67
N SER A 275 12.52 -20.19 13.19
CA SER A 275 12.64 -19.86 11.76
C SER A 275 12.75 -21.09 10.87
N LEU A 276 13.38 -22.18 11.34
CA LEU A 276 13.41 -23.44 10.61
C LEU A 276 12.03 -24.11 10.57
N LEU A 277 11.32 -24.12 11.69
CA LEU A 277 9.95 -24.67 11.76
C LEU A 277 8.94 -23.92 10.88
N THR A 278 9.20 -22.66 10.59
CA THR A 278 8.35 -21.80 9.74
C THR A 278 8.78 -21.76 8.28
N PHE A 279 9.68 -22.65 7.86
CA PHE A 279 10.12 -22.70 6.46
C PHE A 279 8.95 -22.82 5.46
N GLY A 280 8.96 -22.02 4.43
CA GLY A 280 7.93 -22.00 3.37
C GLY A 280 6.61 -21.31 3.76
N LEU A 281 6.48 -20.77 4.97
CA LEU A 281 5.33 -19.99 5.37
C LEU A 281 5.42 -18.55 4.81
N ASN A 282 4.27 -18.00 4.42
CA ASN A 282 4.17 -16.63 3.95
C ASN A 282 3.93 -15.64 5.11
N GLY A 283 3.99 -14.33 4.83
CA GLY A 283 3.80 -13.29 5.84
C GLY A 283 2.43 -13.31 6.53
N ARG A 284 1.39 -13.74 5.83
CA ARG A 284 0.03 -13.90 6.40
C ARG A 284 -0.02 -15.05 7.40
N ASP A 285 0.59 -16.18 7.06
CA ASP A 285 0.66 -17.35 7.95
C ASP A 285 1.39 -17.00 9.26
N LEU A 286 2.54 -16.30 9.16
CA LEU A 286 3.32 -15.87 10.32
C LEU A 286 2.56 -14.90 11.23
N LYS A 287 1.80 -13.95 10.65
CA LYS A 287 0.93 -13.06 11.43
C LYS A 287 -0.19 -13.82 12.14
N PHE A 288 -0.78 -14.85 11.51
CA PHE A 288 -1.78 -15.68 12.16
C PHE A 288 -1.19 -16.49 13.31
N ILE A 289 0.02 -17.09 13.13
CA ILE A 289 0.73 -17.80 14.19
C ILE A 289 0.96 -16.88 15.39
N ALA A 290 1.49 -15.67 15.16
CA ALA A 290 1.74 -14.70 16.22
C ALA A 290 0.44 -14.28 16.93
N LYS A 291 -0.64 -14.03 16.17
CA LYS A 291 -1.95 -13.68 16.73
C LYS A 291 -2.51 -14.82 17.61
N ASP A 292 -2.44 -16.06 17.14
CA ASP A 292 -2.94 -17.23 17.88
C ASP A 292 -2.09 -17.48 19.13
N ALA A 293 -0.76 -17.29 19.06
CA ALA A 293 0.14 -17.38 20.21
C ALA A 293 -0.15 -16.30 21.27
N ASN A 294 -0.31 -15.03 20.86
CA ASN A 294 -0.71 -13.94 21.76
C ASN A 294 -2.05 -14.24 22.43
N LYS A 295 -3.02 -14.77 21.66
CA LYS A 295 -4.35 -15.14 22.21
C LYS A 295 -4.24 -16.26 23.24
N LYS A 296 -3.39 -17.26 23.00
CA LYS A 296 -3.17 -18.36 23.95
C LYS A 296 -2.55 -17.84 25.25
N ALA A 297 -1.49 -17.02 25.17
CA ALA A 297 -0.88 -16.40 26.34
C ALA A 297 -1.86 -15.51 27.12
N PHE A 298 -2.68 -14.73 26.42
CA PHE A 298 -3.74 -13.93 27.04
C PHE A 298 -4.77 -14.80 27.81
N ASN A 299 -5.21 -15.92 27.21
CA ASN A 299 -6.16 -16.81 27.87
C ASN A 299 -5.55 -17.46 29.14
N ASN A 300 -4.26 -17.89 29.08
CA ASN A 300 -3.54 -18.42 30.23
C ASN A 300 -3.46 -17.36 31.35
N ALA A 301 -3.20 -16.10 31.02
CA ALA A 301 -3.16 -15.00 32.00
C ALA A 301 -4.51 -14.80 32.71
N ILE A 302 -5.63 -14.93 31.98
CA ILE A 302 -6.98 -14.87 32.59
C ILE A 302 -7.21 -16.03 33.56
N GLU A 303 -6.65 -17.20 33.28
CA GLU A 303 -6.72 -18.42 34.11
C GLU A 303 -5.75 -18.38 35.31
N GLY A 304 -4.95 -17.30 35.46
CA GLY A 304 -4.01 -17.07 36.56
C GLY A 304 -2.57 -17.50 36.25
N GLU A 305 -2.28 -17.89 35.02
CA GLU A 305 -0.94 -18.24 34.54
C GLU A 305 -0.38 -17.10 33.67
N GLU A 306 -0.15 -15.94 34.26
CA GLU A 306 0.40 -14.77 33.54
C GLU A 306 1.87 -15.01 33.16
N GLY A 307 2.18 -14.85 31.86
CA GLY A 307 3.55 -14.97 31.34
C GLY A 307 3.65 -14.55 29.88
N PRO A 308 4.90 -14.36 29.38
CA PRO A 308 5.13 -14.07 27.98
C PRO A 308 4.80 -15.28 27.10
N VAL A 309 4.66 -15.04 25.78
CA VAL A 309 4.61 -16.12 24.80
C VAL A 309 5.95 -16.85 24.84
N ASP A 310 5.94 -18.11 25.28
CA ASP A 310 7.10 -18.97 25.29
C ASP A 310 7.32 -19.76 23.98
N GLU A 311 8.46 -20.43 23.88
CA GLU A 311 8.82 -21.22 22.70
C GLU A 311 7.82 -22.35 22.43
N LYS A 312 7.34 -23.01 23.49
CA LYS A 312 6.41 -24.15 23.36
C LYS A 312 5.05 -23.72 22.80
N VAL A 313 4.49 -22.62 23.31
CA VAL A 313 3.24 -22.05 22.78
C VAL A 313 3.43 -21.70 21.31
N LEU A 314 4.57 -21.11 20.92
CA LEU A 314 4.83 -20.74 19.54
C LEU A 314 4.96 -21.98 18.63
N GLU A 315 5.66 -23.04 19.07
CA GLU A 315 5.75 -24.29 18.33
C GLU A 315 4.39 -24.97 18.11
N ASP A 316 3.53 -24.97 19.13
CA ASP A 316 2.19 -25.53 19.02
C ASP A 316 1.35 -24.75 17.99
N MET A 317 1.43 -23.42 17.97
CA MET A 317 0.71 -22.61 16.98
C MET A 317 1.26 -22.81 15.56
N ILE A 318 2.57 -22.98 15.42
CA ILE A 318 3.20 -23.31 14.13
C ILE A 318 2.71 -24.66 13.61
N LYS A 319 2.67 -25.69 14.44
CA LYS A 319 2.11 -27.00 14.08
C LYS A 319 0.67 -26.88 13.57
N ILE A 320 -0.18 -26.20 14.32
CA ILE A 320 -1.58 -25.98 13.94
C ILE A 320 -1.68 -25.26 12.57
N ALA A 321 -0.85 -24.25 12.33
CA ALA A 321 -0.85 -23.51 11.07
C ALA A 321 -0.43 -24.40 9.89
N ILE A 322 0.61 -25.21 10.07
CA ILE A 322 1.11 -26.15 9.05
C ILE A 322 0.02 -27.20 8.74
N ASP A 323 -0.63 -27.77 9.75
CA ASP A 323 -1.66 -28.79 9.55
C ASP A 323 -2.90 -28.22 8.85
N ARG A 324 -3.30 -26.98 9.18
CA ARG A 324 -4.36 -26.26 8.45
C ARG A 324 -4.01 -26.11 6.97
N ARG A 325 -2.77 -25.71 6.67
CA ARG A 325 -2.30 -25.52 5.30
C ARG A 325 -2.28 -26.82 4.50
N LYS A 326 -1.83 -27.92 5.10
CA LYS A 326 -1.87 -29.26 4.47
C LYS A 326 -3.31 -29.70 4.17
N LYS A 327 -4.25 -29.47 5.08
CA LYS A 327 -5.67 -29.79 4.85
C LYS A 327 -6.24 -29.01 3.67
N ILE A 328 -5.95 -27.72 3.55
CA ILE A 328 -6.40 -26.89 2.43
C ILE A 328 -5.79 -27.39 1.12
N ALA A 329 -4.50 -27.70 1.09
CA ALA A 329 -3.82 -28.21 -0.11
C ALA A 329 -4.36 -29.59 -0.58
N ASN A 330 -4.87 -30.42 0.34
CA ASN A 330 -5.44 -31.73 0.00
C ASN A 330 -6.92 -31.66 -0.46
N HIS A 331 -7.56 -30.50 -0.39
CA HIS A 331 -8.92 -30.26 -0.83
C HIS A 331 -9.01 -29.45 -2.16
N LEU A 332 -7.87 -29.05 -2.70
CA LEU A 332 -7.69 -28.41 -4.01
C LEU A 332 -7.14 -29.43 -5.02
#